data_2bb8c069cf578cb164a83b395422086c
#
_entry.id   2bb8c069cf578cb164a83b395422086c
#
_cell.length_a   1.000
_cell.length_b   1.000
_cell.length_c   1.000
_cell.angle_alpha   90.00
_cell.angle_beta   90.00
_cell.angle_gamma   90.00
#
_symmetry.space_group_name_H-M   'P 1'
#
loop_
_entity.id
_entity.type
_entity.pdbx_description
1 polymer ?
#
loop_
_entity_poly.entity_id
_entity_poly.type
_entity_poly.pdbx_seq_one_letter_code
_entity_poly.pdbx_strand_id
1 'polypeptide(L)'
;MKFLLTAINAKYIHSNPAIYSLRAYAGKELSDRIVLAEFTINQDKMDILARIYEQRPEAVGFSCYIWNWKLVEDLLKELPKVLPDTDIWLGGPQVSFGAEDILRKYPQVTGIMVGEGEAAFRELITLYEKREQGMDIDFGACAGLCLHQGFTGPRELLNMSSLPFPYENLEPFANRIIYYESSRGCPYRCSYCLSSVDKCIRIRDIDVVKRELQFFLDHRVKQVKFVDRTFNCNPAHAMEIWRYLQEHDNGVTNFHFEISADLLKEEHIALLGSLRPGLVQLEIGVQSTNPHTLQ
;
A
#
# COMPACT_ATOMS: atom_id res chain seq x y z
N MET A 1 12.44 -19.88 -8.53
CA MET A 1 12.27 -18.41 -8.73
C MET A 1 11.96 -17.75 -7.39
N LYS A 2 12.62 -16.62 -7.08
CA LYS A 2 12.38 -15.81 -5.88
C LYS A 2 12.20 -14.34 -6.28
N PHE A 3 11.05 -13.76 -5.97
CA PHE A 3 10.77 -12.34 -6.13
C PHE A 3 10.83 -11.66 -4.75
N LEU A 4 11.73 -10.69 -4.58
CA LEU A 4 11.88 -9.95 -3.33
C LEU A 4 11.11 -8.63 -3.42
N LEU A 5 10.00 -8.50 -2.70
CA LEU A 5 9.31 -7.23 -2.51
C LEU A 5 9.94 -6.46 -1.36
N THR A 6 10.47 -5.30 -1.66
CA THR A 6 11.24 -4.47 -0.73
C THR A 6 10.52 -3.16 -0.43
N ALA A 7 10.31 -2.88 0.84
CA ALA A 7 9.82 -1.62 1.33
C ALA A 7 10.84 -0.94 2.25
N ILE A 8 11.01 0.38 2.10
CA ILE A 8 11.85 1.20 2.97
C ILE A 8 10.95 2.22 3.65
N ASN A 9 10.61 1.95 4.90
CA ASN A 9 9.67 2.72 5.68
C ASN A 9 10.32 3.97 6.30
N ALA A 10 9.52 5.01 6.57
CA ALA A 10 10.03 6.23 7.23
C ALA A 10 10.53 5.97 8.65
N LYS A 11 9.88 5.05 9.38
CA LYS A 11 10.27 4.63 10.75
C LYS A 11 9.94 3.15 10.94
N TYR A 12 10.58 2.53 11.93
CA TYR A 12 10.37 1.11 12.28
C TYR A 12 8.92 0.76 12.62
N ILE A 13 8.21 1.69 13.28
CA ILE A 13 6.82 1.47 13.71
C ILE A 13 5.84 1.31 12.53
N HIS A 14 6.19 1.78 11.34
CA HIS A 14 5.36 1.66 10.14
C HIS A 14 5.58 0.31 9.46
N SER A 15 4.51 -0.34 9.05
CA SER A 15 4.51 -1.41 8.06
C SER A 15 4.19 -0.85 6.68
N ASN A 16 4.52 -1.58 5.63
CA ASN A 16 4.17 -1.16 4.27
C ASN A 16 3.00 -2.01 3.74
N PRO A 17 1.76 -1.51 3.76
CA PRO A 17 0.59 -2.30 3.35
C PRO A 17 0.67 -2.78 1.90
N ALA A 18 1.35 -2.04 1.01
CA ALA A 18 1.41 -2.39 -0.41
C ALA A 18 2.08 -3.75 -0.64
N ILE A 19 3.25 -4.02 -0.06
CA ILE A 19 3.95 -5.29 -0.31
C ILE A 19 3.18 -6.50 0.26
N TYR A 20 2.44 -6.31 1.35
CA TYR A 20 1.57 -7.36 1.90
C TYR A 20 0.33 -7.59 1.03
N SER A 21 -0.29 -6.50 0.52
CA SER A 21 -1.42 -6.59 -0.42
C SER A 21 -1.03 -7.30 -1.72
N LEU A 22 0.12 -6.93 -2.30
CA LEU A 22 0.64 -7.56 -3.52
C LEU A 22 0.83 -9.08 -3.32
N ARG A 23 1.47 -9.48 -2.21
CA ARG A 23 1.67 -10.91 -1.91
C ARG A 23 0.35 -11.65 -1.69
N ALA A 24 -0.57 -11.05 -0.94
CA ALA A 24 -1.88 -11.65 -0.69
C ALA A 24 -2.69 -11.82 -1.99
N TYR A 25 -2.66 -10.81 -2.85
CA TYR A 25 -3.38 -10.84 -4.14
C TYR A 25 -2.76 -11.83 -5.15
N ALA A 26 -1.46 -12.07 -5.08
CA ALA A 26 -0.81 -13.08 -5.89
C ALA A 26 -1.39 -14.50 -5.66
N GLY A 27 -1.93 -14.74 -4.46
CA GLY A 27 -2.56 -16.02 -4.10
C GLY A 27 -1.59 -16.96 -3.41
N LYS A 28 -2.16 -17.98 -2.75
CA LYS A 28 -1.38 -18.94 -1.95
C LYS A 28 -0.42 -19.77 -2.82
N GLU A 29 -0.81 -20.03 -4.04
CA GLU A 29 -0.03 -20.81 -5.03
C GLU A 29 1.29 -20.14 -5.43
N LEU A 30 1.35 -18.80 -5.37
CA LEU A 30 2.54 -18.02 -5.72
C LEU A 30 3.26 -17.44 -4.51
N SER A 31 2.65 -17.50 -3.32
CA SER A 31 3.15 -16.82 -2.11
C SER A 31 4.55 -17.28 -1.68
N ASP A 32 4.89 -18.56 -1.87
CA ASP A 32 6.20 -19.13 -1.52
C ASP A 32 7.34 -18.59 -2.41
N ARG A 33 7.00 -18.01 -3.55
CA ARG A 33 7.94 -17.36 -4.48
C ARG A 33 8.21 -15.91 -4.11
N ILE A 34 7.41 -15.34 -3.20
CA ILE A 34 7.42 -13.92 -2.84
C ILE A 34 7.96 -13.74 -1.43
N VAL A 35 9.14 -13.15 -1.35
CA VAL A 35 9.78 -12.77 -0.08
C VAL A 35 9.52 -11.30 0.19
N LEU A 36 9.13 -10.96 1.41
CA LEU A 36 8.99 -9.56 1.84
C LEU A 36 10.20 -9.13 2.66
N ALA A 37 10.75 -7.97 2.35
CA ALA A 37 11.79 -7.33 3.14
C ALA A 37 11.39 -5.89 3.48
N GLU A 38 11.39 -5.56 4.76
CA GLU A 38 11.12 -4.22 5.24
C GLU A 38 12.35 -3.63 5.93
N PHE A 39 12.70 -2.42 5.50
CA PHE A 39 13.79 -1.61 6.03
C PHE A 39 13.25 -0.25 6.47
N THR A 40 14.15 0.60 6.96
CA THR A 40 13.84 1.99 7.26
C THR A 40 14.87 2.92 6.62
N ILE A 41 14.48 4.17 6.37
CA ILE A 41 15.37 5.21 5.83
C ILE A 41 16.56 5.53 6.73
N ASN A 42 16.56 5.08 7.98
CA ASN A 42 17.62 5.29 8.96
C ASN A 42 18.70 4.18 8.94
N GLN A 43 18.49 3.10 8.18
CA GLN A 43 19.46 2.04 8.03
C GLN A 43 20.52 2.42 6.99
N ASP A 44 21.74 1.92 7.18
CA ASP A 44 22.78 2.14 6.20
C ASP A 44 22.45 1.46 4.87
N LYS A 45 22.75 2.15 3.79
CA LYS A 45 22.52 1.65 2.43
C LYS A 45 23.20 0.32 2.15
N MET A 46 24.41 0.15 2.66
CA MET A 46 25.20 -1.07 2.42
C MET A 46 24.63 -2.26 3.21
N ASP A 47 24.05 -2.03 4.39
CA ASP A 47 23.37 -3.07 5.15
C ASP A 47 22.09 -3.54 4.41
N ILE A 48 21.33 -2.60 3.83
CA ILE A 48 20.15 -2.92 3.02
C ILE A 48 20.58 -3.72 1.77
N LEU A 49 21.62 -3.27 1.08
CA LEU A 49 22.16 -3.93 -0.11
C LEU A 49 22.64 -5.36 0.21
N ALA A 50 23.38 -5.53 1.32
CA ALA A 50 23.86 -6.83 1.77
C ALA A 50 22.69 -7.81 2.03
N ARG A 51 21.64 -7.35 2.71
CA ARG A 51 20.45 -8.19 2.97
C ARG A 51 19.68 -8.54 1.70
N ILE A 52 19.60 -7.64 0.72
CA ILE A 52 19.04 -7.96 -0.60
C ILE A 52 19.91 -9.00 -1.31
N TYR A 53 21.23 -8.81 -1.28
CA TYR A 53 22.19 -9.73 -1.88
C TYR A 53 22.12 -11.14 -1.29
N GLU A 54 22.00 -11.27 0.03
CA GLU A 54 21.86 -12.55 0.73
C GLU A 54 20.63 -13.36 0.25
N GLN A 55 19.57 -12.68 -0.17
CA GLN A 55 18.36 -13.33 -0.69
C GLN A 55 18.55 -13.92 -2.08
N ARG A 56 19.54 -13.42 -2.86
CA ARG A 56 19.79 -13.82 -4.26
C ARG A 56 18.49 -13.89 -5.07
N PRO A 57 17.71 -12.81 -5.15
CA PRO A 57 16.45 -12.82 -5.85
C PRO A 57 16.67 -12.82 -7.37
N GLU A 58 15.79 -13.46 -8.12
CA GLU A 58 15.74 -13.30 -9.59
C GLU A 58 15.13 -11.94 -9.97
N ALA A 59 14.23 -11.42 -9.14
CA ALA A 59 13.68 -10.09 -9.30
C ALA A 59 13.51 -9.39 -7.94
N VAL A 60 13.78 -8.09 -7.90
CA VAL A 60 13.54 -7.23 -6.73
C VAL A 60 12.55 -6.12 -7.11
N GLY A 61 11.52 -5.93 -6.30
CA GLY A 61 10.54 -4.85 -6.44
C GLY A 61 10.64 -3.86 -5.29
N PHE A 62 10.74 -2.56 -5.60
CA PHE A 62 10.77 -1.49 -4.60
C PHE A 62 9.44 -0.75 -4.53
N SER A 63 8.93 -0.57 -3.31
CA SER A 63 7.81 0.31 -3.01
C SER A 63 8.32 1.75 -2.82
N CYS A 64 8.06 2.62 -3.81
CA CYS A 64 8.67 3.94 -3.95
C CYS A 64 7.73 5.06 -3.50
N TYR A 65 8.18 5.82 -2.52
CA TYR A 65 7.52 7.00 -1.96
C TYR A 65 8.49 8.18 -1.87
N ILE A 66 7.98 9.38 -1.69
CA ILE A 66 8.79 10.59 -1.60
C ILE A 66 9.86 10.51 -0.50
N TRP A 67 9.56 9.87 0.63
CA TRP A 67 10.49 9.78 1.76
C TRP A 67 11.62 8.77 1.58
N ASN A 68 11.46 7.76 0.71
CA ASN A 68 12.49 6.74 0.50
C ASN A 68 13.17 6.82 -0.87
N TRP A 69 12.67 7.66 -1.76
CA TRP A 69 13.12 7.69 -3.16
C TRP A 69 14.63 7.90 -3.29
N LYS A 70 15.18 8.83 -2.52
CA LYS A 70 16.62 9.09 -2.57
C LYS A 70 17.46 7.86 -2.23
N LEU A 71 17.04 7.10 -1.23
CA LEU A 71 17.74 5.85 -0.84
C LEU A 71 17.55 4.76 -1.90
N VAL A 72 16.35 4.65 -2.49
CA VAL A 72 16.09 3.73 -3.62
C VAL A 72 16.99 4.10 -4.81
N GLU A 73 17.08 5.37 -5.21
CA GLU A 73 17.99 5.82 -6.28
C GLU A 73 19.44 5.40 -6.03
N ASP A 74 19.91 5.49 -4.80
CA ASP A 74 21.27 5.09 -4.45
C ASP A 74 21.44 3.57 -4.47
N LEU A 75 20.43 2.79 -4.10
CA LEU A 75 20.43 1.33 -4.25
C LEU A 75 20.40 0.90 -5.72
N LEU A 76 19.65 1.58 -6.59
CA LEU A 76 19.60 1.30 -8.02
C LEU A 76 20.99 1.40 -8.70
N LYS A 77 21.90 2.21 -8.18
CA LYS A 77 23.28 2.34 -8.69
C LYS A 77 24.18 1.19 -8.26
N GLU A 78 23.91 0.60 -7.10
CA GLU A 78 24.75 -0.43 -6.50
C GLU A 78 24.31 -1.85 -6.82
N LEU A 79 22.98 -2.07 -6.91
CA LEU A 79 22.40 -3.40 -7.15
C LEU A 79 22.98 -4.12 -8.38
N PRO A 80 23.09 -3.48 -9.57
CA PRO A 80 23.63 -4.18 -10.75
C PRO A 80 25.08 -4.61 -10.62
N LYS A 81 25.84 -3.99 -9.69
CA LYS A 81 27.25 -4.35 -9.45
C LYS A 81 27.37 -5.66 -8.69
N VAL A 82 26.41 -5.99 -7.85
CA VAL A 82 26.43 -7.17 -6.97
C VAL A 82 25.42 -8.25 -7.40
N LEU A 83 24.38 -7.87 -8.12
CA LEU A 83 23.33 -8.74 -8.64
C LEU A 83 23.03 -8.37 -10.11
N PRO A 84 23.97 -8.63 -11.04
CA PRO A 84 23.86 -8.17 -12.44
C PRO A 84 22.70 -8.81 -13.20
N ASP A 85 22.29 -10.02 -12.83
CA ASP A 85 21.24 -10.80 -13.51
C ASP A 85 19.86 -10.65 -12.84
N THR A 86 19.74 -9.79 -11.82
CA THR A 86 18.47 -9.57 -11.11
C THR A 86 17.64 -8.49 -11.79
N ASP A 87 16.41 -8.83 -12.15
CA ASP A 87 15.44 -7.86 -12.67
C ASP A 87 15.01 -6.87 -11.58
N ILE A 88 14.98 -5.57 -11.91
CA ILE A 88 14.63 -4.52 -10.96
C ILE A 88 13.28 -3.90 -11.34
N TRP A 89 12.32 -3.99 -10.46
CA TRP A 89 10.98 -3.44 -10.62
C TRP A 89 10.71 -2.33 -9.61
N LEU A 90 10.01 -1.30 -10.07
CA LEU A 90 9.58 -0.21 -9.20
C LEU A 90 8.04 -0.14 -9.18
N GLY A 91 7.49 0.39 -8.09
CA GLY A 91 6.07 0.66 -7.97
C GLY A 91 5.81 1.71 -6.89
N GLY A 92 4.59 2.21 -6.84
CA GLY A 92 4.18 3.22 -5.86
C GLY A 92 4.11 4.65 -6.41
N PRO A 93 3.59 5.59 -5.61
CA PRO A 93 3.22 6.92 -6.10
C PRO A 93 4.39 7.76 -6.61
N GLN A 94 5.59 7.55 -6.10
CA GLN A 94 6.76 8.33 -6.53
C GLN A 94 7.17 8.06 -7.97
N VAL A 95 6.90 6.87 -8.48
CA VAL A 95 7.38 6.41 -9.80
C VAL A 95 6.26 6.20 -10.81
N SER A 96 5.00 6.18 -10.39
CA SER A 96 3.86 6.03 -11.28
C SER A 96 3.65 7.26 -12.19
N PHE A 97 4.05 8.44 -11.72
CA PHE A 97 4.00 9.67 -12.51
C PHE A 97 5.37 9.93 -13.12
N GLY A 98 5.43 10.07 -14.47
CA GLY A 98 6.69 10.22 -15.18
C GLY A 98 7.53 8.94 -15.26
N ALA A 99 6.89 7.77 -15.31
CA ALA A 99 7.56 6.47 -15.31
C ALA A 99 8.56 6.31 -16.46
N GLU A 100 8.25 6.83 -17.66
CA GLU A 100 9.16 6.80 -18.81
C GLU A 100 10.44 7.61 -18.58
N ASP A 101 10.34 8.77 -17.90
CA ASP A 101 11.52 9.59 -17.56
C ASP A 101 12.42 8.87 -16.55
N ILE A 102 11.82 8.15 -15.60
CA ILE A 102 12.54 7.34 -14.61
C ILE A 102 13.27 6.20 -15.32
N LEU A 103 12.62 5.47 -16.22
CA LEU A 103 13.27 4.39 -16.99
C LEU A 103 14.41 4.92 -17.88
N ARG A 104 14.25 6.08 -18.50
CA ARG A 104 15.35 6.72 -19.27
C ARG A 104 16.54 7.07 -18.37
N LYS A 105 16.29 7.52 -17.15
CA LYS A 105 17.33 7.88 -16.18
C LYS A 105 18.01 6.66 -15.56
N TYR A 106 17.28 5.56 -15.41
CA TYR A 106 17.76 4.32 -14.78
C TYR A 106 17.58 3.12 -15.72
N PRO A 107 18.44 2.96 -16.74
CA PRO A 107 18.30 1.91 -17.76
C PRO A 107 18.42 0.48 -17.19
N GLN A 108 18.96 0.31 -15.98
CA GLN A 108 19.03 -0.96 -15.26
C GLN A 108 17.68 -1.40 -14.65
N VAL A 109 16.68 -0.52 -14.59
CA VAL A 109 15.33 -0.86 -14.12
C VAL A 109 14.60 -1.59 -15.23
N THR A 110 14.08 -2.78 -14.95
CA THR A 110 13.34 -3.62 -15.92
C THR A 110 12.00 -3.01 -16.28
N GLY A 111 11.28 -2.46 -15.29
CA GLY A 111 10.01 -1.81 -15.51
C GLY A 111 9.40 -1.22 -14.25
N ILE A 112 8.30 -0.50 -14.44
CA ILE A 112 7.55 0.19 -13.39
C ILE A 112 6.10 -0.25 -13.41
N MET A 113 5.58 -0.70 -12.26
CA MET A 113 4.14 -0.93 -12.06
C MET A 113 3.46 0.41 -11.81
N VAL A 114 2.54 0.80 -12.72
CA VAL A 114 1.85 2.10 -12.71
C VAL A 114 0.44 1.93 -12.15
N GLY A 115 0.08 2.74 -11.17
CA GLY A 115 -1.24 2.70 -10.54
C GLY A 115 -1.38 1.59 -9.50
N GLU A 116 -2.53 0.88 -9.50
CA GLU A 116 -2.79 -0.25 -8.60
C GLU A 116 -1.96 -1.46 -9.01
N GLY A 117 -1.16 -1.94 -8.09
CA GLY A 117 -0.15 -2.95 -8.39
C GLY A 117 -0.62 -4.40 -8.28
N GLU A 118 -1.72 -4.68 -7.60
CA GLU A 118 -2.10 -6.04 -7.19
C GLU A 118 -2.25 -6.99 -8.39
N ALA A 119 -3.07 -6.63 -9.36
CA ALA A 119 -3.31 -7.48 -10.53
C ALA A 119 -2.09 -7.52 -11.47
N ALA A 120 -1.40 -6.37 -11.66
CA ALA A 120 -0.17 -6.30 -12.46
C ALA A 120 0.92 -7.20 -11.85
N PHE A 121 1.08 -7.15 -10.53
CA PHE A 121 2.07 -7.98 -9.83
C PHE A 121 1.75 -9.48 -9.92
N ARG A 122 0.47 -9.88 -9.79
CA ARG A 122 0.08 -11.29 -9.96
C ARG A 122 0.41 -11.80 -11.35
N GLU A 123 0.11 -11.03 -12.39
CA GLU A 123 0.46 -11.39 -13.76
C GLU A 123 1.98 -11.46 -13.95
N LEU A 124 2.70 -10.48 -13.41
CA LEU A 124 4.16 -10.43 -13.46
C LEU A 124 4.79 -11.67 -12.83
N ILE A 125 4.38 -12.05 -11.62
CA ILE A 125 4.86 -13.25 -10.93
C ILE A 125 4.55 -14.53 -11.74
N THR A 126 3.38 -14.59 -12.37
CA THR A 126 3.00 -15.73 -13.24
C THR A 126 3.89 -15.80 -14.49
N LEU A 127 4.30 -14.67 -15.05
CA LEU A 127 5.26 -14.66 -16.16
C LEU A 127 6.63 -15.17 -15.71
N TYR A 128 7.11 -14.77 -14.54
CA TYR A 128 8.35 -15.31 -13.98
C TYR A 128 8.28 -16.83 -13.75
N GLU A 129 7.14 -17.34 -13.29
CA GLU A 129 6.93 -18.79 -13.14
C GLU A 129 7.01 -19.51 -14.49
N LYS A 130 6.39 -18.96 -15.54
CA LYS A 130 6.48 -19.49 -16.91
C LYS A 130 7.92 -19.46 -17.43
N ARG A 131 8.67 -18.38 -17.17
CA ARG A 131 10.09 -18.26 -17.54
C ARG A 131 10.93 -19.37 -16.88
N GLU A 132 10.69 -19.68 -15.60
CA GLU A 132 11.35 -20.78 -14.90
C GLU A 132 11.05 -22.14 -15.52
N GLN A 133 9.85 -22.31 -16.09
CA GLN A 133 9.44 -23.51 -16.83
C GLN A 133 10.01 -23.59 -18.27
N GLY A 134 10.86 -22.60 -18.64
CA GLY A 134 11.48 -22.54 -19.98
C GLY A 134 10.56 -22.01 -21.07
N MET A 135 9.42 -21.39 -20.72
CA MET A 135 8.54 -20.75 -21.69
C MET A 135 9.05 -19.36 -22.04
N ASP A 136 8.85 -18.97 -23.29
CA ASP A 136 9.06 -17.59 -23.72
C ASP A 136 8.00 -16.66 -23.09
N ILE A 137 8.43 -15.52 -22.57
CA ILE A 137 7.55 -14.57 -21.88
C ILE A 137 7.66 -13.18 -22.48
N ASP A 138 6.55 -12.47 -22.47
CA ASP A 138 6.45 -11.06 -22.87
C ASP A 138 5.82 -10.24 -21.74
N PHE A 139 6.61 -9.39 -21.10
CA PHE A 139 6.11 -8.44 -20.10
C PHE A 139 5.22 -7.36 -20.72
N GLY A 140 5.36 -7.09 -22.04
CA GLY A 140 4.53 -6.15 -22.77
C GLY A 140 3.04 -6.55 -22.83
N ALA A 141 2.74 -7.82 -22.67
CA ALA A 141 1.36 -8.33 -22.60
C ALA A 141 0.66 -8.02 -21.26
N CYS A 142 1.40 -7.63 -20.21
CA CYS A 142 0.86 -7.30 -18.90
C CYS A 142 0.47 -5.82 -18.85
N ALA A 143 -0.82 -5.49 -18.79
CA ALA A 143 -1.28 -4.11 -18.64
C ALA A 143 -0.85 -3.49 -17.30
N GLY A 144 -0.73 -2.16 -17.25
CA GLY A 144 -0.32 -1.42 -16.05
C GLY A 144 1.18 -1.40 -15.80
N LEU A 145 2.00 -1.80 -16.77
CA LEU A 145 3.46 -1.69 -16.72
C LEU A 145 3.95 -0.55 -17.61
N CYS A 146 4.98 0.15 -17.17
CA CYS A 146 5.82 0.99 -18.02
C CYS A 146 7.15 0.26 -18.21
N LEU A 147 7.48 -0.02 -19.48
CA LEU A 147 8.71 -0.70 -19.91
C LEU A 147 9.54 0.25 -20.75
N HIS A 148 10.76 -0.14 -21.12
CA HIS A 148 11.62 0.67 -22.01
C HIS A 148 10.99 0.92 -23.39
N GLN A 149 10.08 0.04 -23.82
CA GLN A 149 9.33 0.17 -25.08
C GLN A 149 8.11 1.09 -24.96
N GLY A 150 7.73 1.50 -23.72
CA GLY A 150 6.60 2.37 -23.43
C GLY A 150 5.61 1.80 -22.43
N PHE A 151 4.51 2.52 -22.24
CA PHE A 151 3.44 2.10 -21.32
C PHE A 151 2.54 1.04 -21.98
N THR A 152 2.31 -0.07 -21.30
CA THR A 152 1.54 -1.22 -21.82
C THR A 152 0.02 -1.02 -21.78
N GLY A 153 -0.45 0.15 -21.34
CA GLY A 153 -1.86 0.50 -21.26
C GLY A 153 -2.42 0.48 -19.83
N PRO A 154 -3.54 1.19 -19.62
CA PRO A 154 -4.18 1.25 -18.32
C PRO A 154 -4.82 -0.08 -17.95
N ARG A 155 -4.95 -0.31 -16.65
CA ARG A 155 -5.66 -1.46 -16.09
C ARG A 155 -7.01 -1.01 -15.53
N GLU A 156 -8.00 -1.89 -15.58
CA GLU A 156 -9.27 -1.67 -14.89
C GLU A 156 -9.04 -1.62 -13.37
N LEU A 157 -9.79 -0.72 -12.72
CA LEU A 157 -9.73 -0.56 -11.28
C LEU A 157 -10.33 -1.79 -10.58
N LEU A 158 -9.67 -2.25 -9.53
CA LEU A 158 -10.09 -3.43 -8.80
C LEU A 158 -11.36 -3.20 -7.97
N ASN A 159 -12.20 -4.23 -7.87
CA ASN A 159 -13.27 -4.24 -6.87
C ASN A 159 -12.63 -4.42 -5.49
N MET A 160 -12.83 -3.45 -4.59
CA MET A 160 -12.25 -3.45 -3.26
C MET A 160 -12.62 -4.68 -2.42
N SER A 161 -13.84 -5.20 -2.61
CA SER A 161 -14.33 -6.38 -1.88
C SER A 161 -13.68 -7.69 -2.33
N SER A 162 -13.03 -7.71 -3.49
CA SER A 162 -12.29 -8.87 -3.99
C SER A 162 -10.82 -8.92 -3.53
N LEU A 163 -10.32 -7.85 -2.90
CA LEU A 163 -8.96 -7.82 -2.38
C LEU A 163 -8.83 -8.77 -1.18
N PRO A 164 -7.87 -9.69 -1.17
CA PRO A 164 -7.63 -10.58 -0.04
C PRO A 164 -7.21 -9.80 1.21
N PHE A 165 -7.54 -10.34 2.37
CA PHE A 165 -7.07 -9.82 3.65
C PHE A 165 -5.59 -10.20 3.86
N PRO A 166 -4.67 -9.22 4.02
CA PRO A 166 -3.24 -9.52 3.99
C PRO A 166 -2.65 -9.91 5.36
N TYR A 167 -3.46 -9.97 6.43
CA TYR A 167 -3.00 -10.08 7.82
C TYR A 167 -3.30 -11.44 8.46
N GLU A 168 -3.18 -12.56 7.74
CA GLU A 168 -3.38 -13.89 8.31
C GLU A 168 -2.37 -14.21 9.43
N ASN A 169 -1.16 -13.66 9.36
CA ASN A 169 -0.12 -13.75 10.39
C ASN A 169 0.24 -12.36 10.92
N LEU A 170 0.07 -12.14 12.23
CA LEU A 170 0.36 -10.88 12.92
C LEU A 170 1.79 -10.79 13.49
N GLU A 171 2.56 -11.86 13.49
CA GLU A 171 3.92 -11.89 14.05
C GLU A 171 4.84 -10.80 13.47
N PRO A 172 4.86 -10.56 12.13
CA PRO A 172 5.68 -9.50 11.54
C PRO A 172 5.29 -8.09 12.00
N PHE A 173 4.08 -7.93 12.56
CA PHE A 173 3.53 -6.64 12.99
C PHE A 173 3.64 -6.41 14.49
N ALA A 174 4.34 -7.26 15.22
CA ALA A 174 4.60 -7.05 16.65
C ALA A 174 5.24 -5.68 16.87
N ASN A 175 4.62 -4.80 17.65
CA ASN A 175 5.03 -3.42 17.93
C ASN A 175 5.04 -2.49 16.68
N ARG A 176 4.24 -2.80 15.66
CA ARG A 176 4.03 -1.96 14.48
C ARG A 176 2.57 -1.53 14.36
N ILE A 177 2.36 -0.43 13.63
CA ILE A 177 1.03 0.00 13.21
C ILE A 177 0.60 -0.90 12.06
N ILE A 178 -0.60 -1.47 12.17
CA ILE A 178 -1.25 -2.17 11.07
C ILE A 178 -2.06 -1.15 10.27
N TYR A 179 -1.91 -1.17 8.96
CA TYR A 179 -2.65 -0.32 8.05
C TYR A 179 -3.78 -1.09 7.40
N TYR A 180 -4.98 -0.53 7.44
CA TYR A 180 -6.18 -1.13 6.86
C TYR A 180 -6.83 -0.18 5.86
N GLU A 181 -7.43 -0.72 4.81
CA GLU A 181 -8.05 0.03 3.74
C GLU A 181 -9.49 -0.44 3.53
N SER A 182 -10.47 0.41 3.84
CA SER A 182 -11.89 0.14 3.58
C SER A 182 -12.41 0.83 2.32
N SER A 183 -11.66 1.82 1.81
CA SER A 183 -11.99 2.50 0.56
C SER A 183 -10.75 3.05 -0.15
N ARG A 184 -10.81 3.17 -1.47
CA ARG A 184 -9.83 3.86 -2.33
C ARG A 184 -10.45 5.03 -3.06
N GLY A 185 -9.64 6.05 -3.32
CA GLY A 185 -10.06 7.29 -3.96
C GLY A 185 -10.42 8.37 -2.95
N CYS A 186 -10.63 9.60 -3.47
CA CYS A 186 -11.01 10.76 -2.68
C CYS A 186 -11.98 11.64 -3.49
N PRO A 187 -13.08 12.14 -2.91
CA PRO A 187 -14.02 12.97 -3.64
C PRO A 187 -13.49 14.38 -3.91
N TYR A 188 -12.48 14.79 -3.16
CA TYR A 188 -11.91 16.12 -3.23
C TYR A 188 -10.87 16.26 -4.36
N ARG A 189 -10.65 17.50 -4.80
CA ARG A 189 -9.74 17.84 -5.90
C ARG A 189 -8.64 18.81 -5.45
N CYS A 190 -8.11 18.60 -4.25
CA CYS A 190 -7.08 19.46 -3.68
C CYS A 190 -5.85 19.50 -4.59
N SER A 191 -5.44 20.69 -5.03
CA SER A 191 -4.38 20.88 -6.02
C SER A 191 -3.00 20.37 -5.58
N TYR A 192 -2.78 20.26 -4.29
CA TYR A 192 -1.52 19.79 -3.66
C TYR A 192 -1.56 18.31 -3.26
N CYS A 193 -2.71 17.64 -3.41
CA CYS A 193 -2.88 16.27 -2.89
C CYS A 193 -2.85 15.24 -4.02
N LEU A 194 -1.98 14.25 -3.88
CA LEU A 194 -1.88 13.13 -4.82
C LEU A 194 -3.19 12.33 -4.93
N SER A 195 -3.97 12.25 -3.84
CA SER A 195 -5.24 11.52 -3.83
C SER A 195 -6.33 12.14 -4.73
N SER A 196 -6.12 13.37 -5.21
CA SER A 196 -7.02 14.03 -6.17
C SER A 196 -6.99 13.40 -7.56
N VAL A 197 -6.03 12.52 -7.84
CA VAL A 197 -5.88 11.83 -9.14
C VAL A 197 -6.94 10.73 -9.29
N ASP A 198 -7.16 9.95 -8.23
CA ASP A 198 -8.21 8.92 -8.20
C ASP A 198 -9.51 9.50 -7.65
N LYS A 199 -10.39 9.92 -8.57
CA LYS A 199 -11.67 10.58 -8.27
C LYS A 199 -12.81 9.60 -8.01
N CYS A 200 -12.60 8.32 -8.28
CA CYS A 200 -13.62 7.28 -8.14
C CYS A 200 -13.49 6.64 -6.77
N ILE A 201 -14.40 6.97 -5.86
CA ILE A 201 -14.44 6.33 -4.54
C ILE A 201 -15.00 4.92 -4.72
N ARG A 202 -14.21 3.93 -4.34
CA ARG A 202 -14.58 2.52 -4.31
C ARG A 202 -14.52 2.04 -2.87
N ILE A 203 -15.63 1.51 -2.41
CA ILE A 203 -15.84 1.11 -1.02
C ILE A 203 -15.87 -0.42 -0.96
N ARG A 204 -15.23 -0.96 0.06
CA ARG A 204 -15.25 -2.37 0.39
C ARG A 204 -16.61 -2.74 1.02
N ASP A 205 -17.13 -3.90 0.69
CA ASP A 205 -18.38 -4.41 1.27
C ASP A 205 -18.33 -4.38 2.80
N ILE A 206 -19.39 -3.92 3.44
CA ILE A 206 -19.40 -3.69 4.88
C ILE A 206 -19.26 -4.98 5.69
N ASP A 207 -19.80 -6.10 5.21
CA ASP A 207 -19.70 -7.38 5.91
C ASP A 207 -18.27 -7.93 5.82
N VAL A 208 -17.58 -7.66 4.71
CA VAL A 208 -16.16 -7.95 4.58
C VAL A 208 -15.35 -7.13 5.57
N VAL A 209 -15.61 -5.81 5.64
CA VAL A 209 -14.93 -4.91 6.58
C VAL A 209 -15.15 -5.36 8.03
N LYS A 210 -16.40 -5.63 8.43
CA LYS A 210 -16.73 -6.07 9.80
C LYS A 210 -15.99 -7.36 10.18
N ARG A 211 -15.96 -8.35 9.28
CA ARG A 211 -15.21 -9.61 9.52
C ARG A 211 -13.72 -9.37 9.72
N GLU A 212 -13.12 -8.49 8.93
CA GLU A 212 -11.69 -8.17 9.01
C GLU A 212 -11.35 -7.33 10.26
N LEU A 213 -12.24 -6.41 10.66
CA LEU A 213 -12.11 -5.67 11.92
C LEU A 213 -12.25 -6.60 13.13
N GLN A 214 -13.16 -7.59 13.07
CA GLN A 214 -13.28 -8.60 14.12
C GLN A 214 -11.98 -9.37 14.31
N PHE A 215 -11.29 -9.73 13.23
CA PHE A 215 -9.97 -10.36 13.33
C PHE A 215 -9.00 -9.51 14.15
N PHE A 216 -8.91 -8.22 13.93
CA PHE A 216 -8.04 -7.34 14.72
C PHE A 216 -8.46 -7.24 16.19
N LEU A 217 -9.77 -7.19 16.44
CA LEU A 217 -10.32 -7.15 17.79
C LEU A 217 -10.05 -8.46 18.55
N ASP A 218 -10.25 -9.62 17.93
CA ASP A 218 -10.01 -10.94 18.53
C ASP A 218 -8.53 -11.13 18.89
N HIS A 219 -7.62 -10.63 18.03
CA HIS A 219 -6.18 -10.70 18.26
C HIS A 219 -5.62 -9.55 19.11
N ARG A 220 -6.49 -8.67 19.64
CA ARG A 220 -6.13 -7.55 20.51
C ARG A 220 -5.01 -6.68 19.91
N VAL A 221 -5.08 -6.43 18.60
CA VAL A 221 -4.14 -5.56 17.90
C VAL A 221 -4.16 -4.17 18.53
N LYS A 222 -2.98 -3.65 18.90
CA LYS A 222 -2.90 -2.39 19.66
C LYS A 222 -3.40 -1.19 18.86
N GLN A 223 -3.02 -1.12 17.57
CA GLN A 223 -3.40 -0.01 16.70
C GLN A 223 -3.60 -0.45 15.26
N VAL A 224 -4.74 -0.05 14.69
CA VAL A 224 -5.08 -0.19 13.28
C VAL A 224 -5.31 1.21 12.72
N LYS A 225 -4.48 1.64 11.75
CA LYS A 225 -4.67 2.91 11.06
C LYS A 225 -5.33 2.67 9.71
N PHE A 226 -6.48 3.31 9.50
CA PHE A 226 -7.12 3.34 8.19
C PHE A 226 -6.32 4.25 7.25
N VAL A 227 -6.11 3.80 6.02
CA VAL A 227 -5.43 4.58 4.96
C VAL A 227 -6.40 5.20 3.96
N ASP A 228 -7.68 5.08 4.24
CA ASP A 228 -8.77 5.77 3.53
C ASP A 228 -8.52 7.27 3.55
N ARG A 229 -8.50 7.92 2.38
CA ARG A 229 -8.09 9.33 2.24
C ARG A 229 -9.09 10.34 2.82
N THR A 230 -10.33 9.95 2.91
CA THR A 230 -11.41 10.67 3.59
C THR A 230 -12.40 9.64 4.04
N PHE A 231 -12.14 9.01 5.18
CA PHE A 231 -12.90 7.85 5.65
C PHE A 231 -14.40 8.11 5.72
N ASN A 232 -14.81 9.30 6.16
CA ASN A 232 -16.21 9.67 6.32
C ASN A 232 -16.86 10.28 5.07
N CYS A 233 -16.23 10.13 3.90
CA CYS A 233 -16.84 10.59 2.63
C CYS A 233 -18.13 9.83 2.26
N ASN A 234 -18.29 8.61 2.78
CA ASN A 234 -19.57 7.90 2.81
C ASN A 234 -20.05 7.81 4.26
N PRO A 235 -20.99 8.70 4.68
CA PRO A 235 -21.43 8.77 6.07
C PRO A 235 -22.06 7.47 6.59
N ALA A 236 -22.81 6.75 5.75
CA ALA A 236 -23.46 5.50 6.14
C ALA A 236 -22.42 4.41 6.44
N HIS A 237 -21.40 4.27 5.57
CA HIS A 237 -20.30 3.33 5.75
C HIS A 237 -19.50 3.63 7.02
N ALA A 238 -19.17 4.90 7.26
CA ALA A 238 -18.46 5.33 8.46
C ALA A 238 -19.26 5.03 9.74
N MET A 239 -20.56 5.32 9.76
CA MET A 239 -21.45 5.04 10.89
C MET A 239 -21.54 3.55 11.21
N GLU A 240 -21.65 2.71 10.18
CA GLU A 240 -21.71 1.25 10.34
C GLU A 240 -20.41 0.71 10.97
N ILE A 241 -19.25 1.22 10.52
CA ILE A 241 -17.95 0.82 11.07
C ILE A 241 -17.84 1.28 12.54
N TRP A 242 -18.13 2.55 12.84
CA TRP A 242 -17.98 3.06 14.21
C TRP A 242 -18.96 2.38 15.18
N ARG A 243 -20.22 2.07 14.77
CA ARG A 243 -21.14 1.29 15.59
C ARG A 243 -20.64 -0.12 15.84
N TYR A 244 -20.14 -0.78 14.79
CA TYR A 244 -19.57 -2.11 14.91
C TYR A 244 -18.40 -2.15 15.93
N LEU A 245 -17.50 -1.15 15.85
CA LEU A 245 -16.39 -1.03 16.77
C LEU A 245 -16.85 -0.76 18.21
N GLN A 246 -17.92 0.02 18.41
CA GLN A 246 -18.54 0.25 19.72
C GLN A 246 -19.07 -1.05 20.33
N GLU A 247 -19.81 -1.81 19.53
CA GLU A 247 -20.48 -3.04 19.98
C GLU A 247 -19.50 -4.17 20.30
N HIS A 248 -18.34 -4.18 19.65
CA HIS A 248 -17.34 -5.25 19.75
C HIS A 248 -16.03 -4.80 20.42
N ASP A 249 -16.04 -3.64 21.10
CA ASP A 249 -14.85 -3.09 21.73
C ASP A 249 -14.20 -4.08 22.72
N ASN A 250 -12.94 -4.41 22.47
CA ASN A 250 -12.15 -5.32 23.30
C ASN A 250 -11.37 -4.62 24.44
N GLY A 251 -11.55 -3.29 24.60
CA GLY A 251 -10.88 -2.48 25.60
C GLY A 251 -9.40 -2.18 25.35
N VAL A 252 -8.83 -2.62 24.20
CA VAL A 252 -7.40 -2.50 23.89
C VAL A 252 -7.16 -1.81 22.57
N THR A 253 -7.82 -2.25 21.49
CA THR A 253 -7.54 -1.82 20.13
C THR A 253 -7.92 -0.34 19.92
N ASN A 254 -7.03 0.40 19.29
CA ASN A 254 -7.24 1.75 18.80
C ASN A 254 -7.40 1.73 17.27
N PHE A 255 -8.44 2.38 16.76
CA PHE A 255 -8.66 2.57 15.34
C PHE A 255 -8.49 4.04 14.98
N HIS A 256 -7.57 4.32 14.06
CA HIS A 256 -7.20 5.66 13.65
C HIS A 256 -7.74 5.95 12.24
N PHE A 257 -8.49 7.06 12.09
CA PHE A 257 -9.16 7.45 10.85
C PHE A 257 -8.75 8.86 10.41
N GLU A 258 -8.48 9.03 9.12
CA GLU A 258 -8.34 10.36 8.49
C GLU A 258 -9.72 10.80 7.98
N ILE A 259 -10.24 11.91 8.50
CA ILE A 259 -11.60 12.39 8.21
C ILE A 259 -11.61 13.85 7.75
N SER A 260 -12.72 14.23 7.09
CA SER A 260 -13.06 15.62 6.83
C SER A 260 -14.10 16.10 7.85
N ALA A 261 -13.77 17.14 8.62
CA ALA A 261 -14.60 17.58 9.74
C ALA A 261 -15.94 18.18 9.29
N ASP A 262 -15.98 18.81 8.12
CA ASP A 262 -17.18 19.39 7.51
C ASP A 262 -18.26 18.38 7.12
N LEU A 263 -17.88 17.09 7.02
CA LEU A 263 -18.81 15.99 6.76
C LEU A 263 -19.42 15.39 8.04
N LEU A 264 -18.95 15.80 9.23
CA LEU A 264 -19.49 15.33 10.50
C LEU A 264 -20.87 15.95 10.75
N LYS A 265 -21.83 15.11 11.07
CA LYS A 265 -23.18 15.50 11.52
C LYS A 265 -23.31 15.28 13.01
N GLU A 266 -24.37 15.81 13.63
CA GLU A 266 -24.65 15.64 15.06
C GLU A 266 -24.70 14.16 15.47
N GLU A 267 -25.28 13.31 14.65
CA GLU A 267 -25.34 11.86 14.92
C GLU A 267 -23.97 11.20 14.97
N HIS A 268 -23.01 11.63 14.11
CA HIS A 268 -21.61 11.17 14.14
C HIS A 268 -20.94 11.61 15.43
N ILE A 269 -21.10 12.88 15.79
CA ILE A 269 -20.49 13.46 17.01
C ILE A 269 -21.05 12.78 18.25
N ALA A 270 -22.36 12.55 18.31
CA ALA A 270 -23.01 11.86 19.42
C ALA A 270 -22.48 10.42 19.58
N LEU A 271 -22.37 9.67 18.48
CA LEU A 271 -21.81 8.31 18.51
C LEU A 271 -20.33 8.34 18.98
N LEU A 272 -19.50 9.15 18.34
CA LEU A 272 -18.08 9.26 18.68
C LEU A 272 -17.86 9.68 20.14
N GLY A 273 -18.71 10.59 20.67
CA GLY A 273 -18.68 11.03 22.06
C GLY A 273 -19.11 9.94 23.07
N SER A 274 -19.81 8.90 22.63
CA SER A 274 -20.22 7.77 23.47
C SER A 274 -19.23 6.60 23.48
N LEU A 275 -18.20 6.63 22.63
CA LEU A 275 -17.20 5.58 22.55
C LEU A 275 -16.26 5.59 23.75
N ARG A 276 -15.70 4.42 24.07
CA ARG A 276 -14.60 4.35 25.03
C ARG A 276 -13.45 5.27 24.62
N PRO A 277 -12.89 6.10 25.54
CA PRO A 277 -11.69 6.85 25.27
C PRO A 277 -10.55 5.95 24.76
N GLY A 278 -9.99 6.29 23.59
CA GLY A 278 -8.92 5.54 22.95
C GLY A 278 -9.38 4.41 22.00
N LEU A 279 -10.67 4.13 21.87
CA LEU A 279 -11.15 3.21 20.82
C LEU A 279 -10.97 3.82 19.43
N VAL A 280 -11.34 5.08 19.27
CA VAL A 280 -11.21 5.82 18.00
C VAL A 280 -10.29 7.02 18.18
N GLN A 281 -9.42 7.22 17.21
CA GLN A 281 -8.57 8.40 17.05
C GLN A 281 -8.88 9.02 15.68
N LEU A 282 -9.09 10.33 15.65
CA LEU A 282 -9.38 11.07 14.42
C LEU A 282 -8.19 11.96 14.06
N GLU A 283 -7.82 11.92 12.79
CA GLU A 283 -6.87 12.85 12.16
C GLU A 283 -7.65 13.80 11.26
N ILE A 284 -7.57 15.10 11.55
CA ILE A 284 -8.36 16.13 10.87
C ILE A 284 -7.41 17.21 10.34
N GLY A 285 -7.38 17.36 9.01
CA GLY A 285 -6.61 18.39 8.35
C GLY A 285 -7.37 19.72 8.30
N VAL A 286 -7.04 20.66 9.17
CA VAL A 286 -7.67 22.01 9.18
C VAL A 286 -7.10 22.93 8.09
N GLN A 287 -5.87 22.71 7.66
CA GLN A 287 -5.10 23.43 6.63
C GLN A 287 -4.84 24.90 6.99
N SER A 288 -5.88 25.72 7.22
CA SER A 288 -5.76 27.13 7.56
C SER A 288 -6.98 27.58 8.36
N THR A 289 -6.79 28.62 9.18
CA THR A 289 -7.88 29.38 9.82
C THR A 289 -8.11 30.73 9.12
N ASN A 290 -7.33 31.05 8.08
CA ASN A 290 -7.49 32.29 7.33
C ASN A 290 -8.55 32.11 6.23
N PRO A 291 -9.67 32.89 6.25
CA PRO A 291 -10.75 32.78 5.27
C PRO A 291 -10.29 32.95 3.81
N HIS A 292 -9.29 33.78 3.56
CA HIS A 292 -8.74 33.97 2.19
C HIS A 292 -7.95 32.78 1.68
N THR A 293 -7.39 31.97 2.59
CA THR A 293 -6.65 30.75 2.23
C THR A 293 -7.61 29.58 1.99
N LEU A 294 -8.82 29.63 2.56
CA LEU A 294 -9.84 28.59 2.46
C LEU A 294 -10.78 28.79 1.26
N GLN A 295 -10.70 29.91 0.56
CA GLN A 295 -11.42 30.20 -0.69
C GLN A 295 -10.63 29.68 -1.90
#